data_a45279f161d32a1628267342bf75aea5
#
_entry.id   a45279f161d32a1628267342bf75aea5
#
_cell.length_a   1.000
_cell.length_b   1.000
_cell.length_c   1.000
_cell.angle_alpha   90.00
_cell.angle_beta   90.00
_cell.angle_gamma   90.00
#
_symmetry.space_group_name_H-M   'P 1'
#
loop_
_entity.id
_entity.type
_entity.pdbx_description
1 polymer ?
#
loop_
_entity_poly.entity_id
_entity_poly.type
_entity_poly.pdbx_seq_one_letter_code
_entity_poly.pdbx_strand_id
1 'polypeptide(L)'
;MKFFYENVLNERFNEKMPLAKSKQKLPVVLSRSEIQRLFEVTTNLKHKIVLALSYYAGLRLSEVRNLRWQDTDFEREVIHLKTAKGEKERVIFLHKNLEKLLDMYGIRRSGLILTSERGRKYNERTIQQIVKNAARKAGIRKKVTPHTLRHSFATHLLEAGADIRYIQQLLGHKSLRTTQIYTHVANEDIKNLANLL
;
A
#
# COMPACT_ATOMS: atom_id res chain seq x y z
N MET A 1 7.56 -32.61 -11.12
CA MET A 1 7.25 -33.84 -10.33
C MET A 1 6.11 -34.65 -10.97
N LYS A 2 4.95 -34.06 -11.32
CA LYS A 2 3.78 -34.78 -11.93
C LYS A 2 4.20 -35.60 -13.15
N PHE A 3 4.94 -35.01 -14.11
CA PHE A 3 5.44 -35.69 -15.29
C PHE A 3 6.28 -36.93 -14.96
N PHE A 4 7.14 -36.85 -13.93
CA PHE A 4 7.99 -37.97 -13.51
C PHE A 4 7.17 -39.13 -12.92
N TYR A 5 6.19 -38.84 -12.06
CA TYR A 5 5.32 -39.85 -11.45
C TYR A 5 4.42 -40.53 -12.50
N GLU A 6 3.84 -39.76 -13.43
CA GLU A 6 2.91 -40.29 -14.44
C GLU A 6 3.62 -41.02 -15.59
N ASN A 7 4.81 -40.57 -16.02
CA ASN A 7 5.46 -41.11 -17.22
C ASN A 7 6.68 -42.00 -16.94
N VAL A 8 7.28 -41.94 -15.75
CA VAL A 8 8.45 -42.75 -15.40
C VAL A 8 8.10 -43.85 -14.39
N LEU A 9 7.28 -43.53 -13.38
CA LEU A 9 6.85 -44.50 -12.37
C LEU A 9 5.51 -45.16 -12.66
N ASN A 10 4.80 -44.71 -13.70
CA ASN A 10 3.47 -45.20 -14.08
C ASN A 10 2.44 -45.16 -12.93
N GLU A 11 2.65 -44.26 -11.95
CA GLU A 11 1.79 -44.08 -10.80
C GLU A 11 0.98 -42.76 -10.93
N ARG A 12 -0.30 -42.79 -10.54
CA ARG A 12 -1.14 -41.57 -10.51
C ARG A 12 -0.62 -40.61 -9.45
N PHE A 13 -0.15 -39.46 -9.90
CA PHE A 13 0.26 -38.38 -8.99
C PHE A 13 -0.94 -37.91 -8.14
N ASN A 14 -0.94 -38.26 -6.87
CA ASN A 14 -2.02 -37.90 -5.96
C ASN A 14 -1.83 -36.42 -5.52
N GLU A 15 -2.64 -35.52 -6.06
CA GLU A 15 -2.55 -34.04 -5.87
C GLU A 15 -2.80 -33.56 -4.43
N LYS A 16 -3.03 -34.45 -3.48
CA LYS A 16 -3.27 -34.10 -2.07
C LYS A 16 -2.01 -33.98 -1.22
N MET A 17 -0.88 -33.50 -1.81
CA MET A 17 0.22 -33.04 -0.97
C MET A 17 -0.19 -31.71 -0.32
N PRO A 18 -0.30 -31.63 1.02
CA PRO A 18 -0.60 -30.36 1.69
C PRO A 18 0.59 -29.42 1.42
N LEU A 19 0.32 -28.37 0.63
CA LEU A 19 1.29 -27.29 0.47
C LEU A 19 1.66 -26.80 1.88
N ALA A 20 2.95 -26.85 2.18
CA ALA A 20 3.48 -26.36 3.44
C ALA A 20 2.92 -24.93 3.67
N LYS A 21 2.12 -24.75 4.73
CA LYS A 21 1.60 -23.44 5.09
C LYS A 21 2.78 -22.51 5.34
N SER A 22 3.05 -21.59 4.43
CA SER A 22 4.08 -20.59 4.65
C SER A 22 3.75 -19.85 5.94
N LYS A 23 4.68 -19.79 6.89
CA LYS A 23 4.53 -18.99 8.12
C LYS A 23 4.25 -17.55 7.70
N GLN A 24 3.05 -17.04 7.96
CA GLN A 24 2.71 -15.64 7.71
C GLN A 24 3.61 -14.78 8.60
N LYS A 25 4.57 -14.09 7.98
CA LYS A 25 5.38 -13.09 8.68
C LYS A 25 4.49 -11.85 8.91
N LEU A 26 4.54 -11.29 10.10
CA LEU A 26 3.88 -10.02 10.38
C LEU A 26 4.40 -8.93 9.43
N PRO A 27 3.52 -8.06 8.93
CA PRO A 27 3.92 -6.97 8.04
C PRO A 27 4.84 -5.97 8.78
N VAL A 28 5.81 -5.46 8.05
CA VAL A 28 6.63 -4.36 8.53
C VAL A 28 5.77 -3.09 8.51
N VAL A 29 5.67 -2.42 9.65
CA VAL A 29 4.95 -1.15 9.82
C VAL A 29 5.92 -0.08 10.28
N LEU A 30 5.78 1.11 9.75
CA LEU A 30 6.53 2.30 10.17
C LEU A 30 5.74 3.05 11.24
N SER A 31 6.44 3.63 12.21
CA SER A 31 5.81 4.55 13.16
C SER A 31 5.44 5.87 12.49
N ARG A 32 4.55 6.65 13.11
CA ARG A 32 4.17 7.99 12.62
C ARG A 32 5.39 8.92 12.48
N SER A 33 6.36 8.84 13.40
CA SER A 33 7.61 9.60 13.33
C SER A 33 8.53 9.14 12.19
N GLU A 34 8.59 7.84 11.88
CA GLU A 34 9.31 7.33 10.71
C GLU A 34 8.69 7.81 9.40
N ILE A 35 7.35 7.84 9.32
CA ILE A 35 6.62 8.40 8.18
C ILE A 35 6.93 9.89 8.02
N GLN A 36 6.88 10.67 9.10
CA GLN A 36 7.18 12.10 9.06
C GLN A 36 8.59 12.34 8.51
N ARG A 37 9.62 11.65 9.04
CA ARG A 37 10.99 11.75 8.53
C ARG A 37 11.11 11.41 7.04
N LEU A 38 10.35 10.42 6.54
CA LEU A 38 10.33 10.11 5.10
C LEU A 38 9.93 11.31 4.25
N PHE A 39 8.90 12.05 4.68
CA PHE A 39 8.44 13.24 3.98
C PHE A 39 9.40 14.42 4.10
N GLU A 40 10.02 14.62 5.27
CA GLU A 40 10.98 15.69 5.54
C GLU A 40 12.22 15.57 4.64
N VAL A 41 12.81 14.38 4.54
CA VAL A 41 14.04 14.16 3.75
C VAL A 41 13.80 14.07 2.25
N THR A 42 12.54 14.02 1.81
CA THR A 42 12.20 13.92 0.40
C THR A 42 11.93 15.30 -0.16
N THR A 43 12.85 15.87 -0.91
CA THR A 43 12.73 17.23 -1.49
C THR A 43 11.95 17.26 -2.80
N ASN A 44 12.09 16.23 -3.64
CA ASN A 44 11.41 16.16 -4.94
C ASN A 44 9.91 15.97 -4.77
N LEU A 45 9.10 16.89 -5.33
CA LEU A 45 7.65 16.89 -5.18
C LEU A 45 6.98 15.63 -5.76
N LYS A 46 7.43 15.14 -6.94
CA LYS A 46 6.90 13.89 -7.52
C LYS A 46 7.17 12.69 -6.61
N HIS A 47 8.34 12.65 -5.96
CA HIS A 47 8.68 11.60 -5.01
C HIS A 47 7.83 11.70 -3.74
N LYS A 48 7.57 12.93 -3.23
CA LYS A 48 6.62 13.13 -2.12
C LYS A 48 5.23 12.63 -2.47
N ILE A 49 4.75 12.89 -3.69
CA ILE A 49 3.44 12.39 -4.15
C ILE A 49 3.41 10.86 -4.21
N VAL A 50 4.49 10.19 -4.67
CA VAL A 50 4.60 8.73 -4.63
C VAL A 50 4.44 8.19 -3.19
N LEU A 51 5.13 8.81 -2.22
CA LEU A 51 5.03 8.44 -0.81
C LEU A 51 3.60 8.70 -0.28
N ALA A 52 3.03 9.86 -0.62
CA ALA A 52 1.71 10.28 -0.18
C ALA A 52 0.59 9.38 -0.72
N LEU A 53 0.61 9.02 -2.00
CA LEU A 53 -0.33 8.08 -2.58
C LEU A 53 -0.24 6.69 -1.92
N SER A 54 0.98 6.26 -1.60
CA SER A 54 1.20 4.96 -0.95
C SER A 54 0.78 4.95 0.53
N TYR A 55 0.93 6.08 1.24
CA TYR A 55 0.65 6.19 2.67
C TYR A 55 -0.71 6.84 2.98
N TYR A 56 -1.01 8.03 2.46
CA TYR A 56 -2.26 8.73 2.82
C TYR A 56 -3.50 8.20 2.11
N ALA A 57 -3.32 7.54 0.94
CA ALA A 57 -4.40 6.88 0.21
C ALA A 57 -4.27 5.35 0.20
N GLY A 58 -3.21 4.79 0.75
CA GLY A 58 -3.00 3.36 0.85
C GLY A 58 -3.02 2.62 -0.50
N LEU A 59 -2.60 3.27 -1.59
CA LEU A 59 -2.67 2.72 -2.93
C LEU A 59 -1.70 1.56 -3.15
N ARG A 60 -2.12 0.58 -3.96
CA ARG A 60 -1.20 -0.45 -4.48
C ARG A 60 -0.21 0.17 -5.46
N LEU A 61 0.96 -0.44 -5.61
CA LEU A 61 2.00 0.02 -6.54
C LEU A 61 1.46 0.26 -7.96
N SER A 62 0.65 -0.68 -8.47
CA SER A 62 0.00 -0.56 -9.79
C SER A 62 -0.98 0.62 -9.85
N GLU A 63 -1.71 0.91 -8.78
CA GLU A 63 -2.63 2.02 -8.68
C GLU A 63 -1.88 3.36 -8.66
N VAL A 64 -0.81 3.49 -7.87
CA VAL A 64 0.08 4.68 -7.86
C VAL A 64 0.58 5.02 -9.27
N ARG A 65 0.96 4.00 -10.06
CA ARG A 65 1.46 4.19 -11.44
C ARG A 65 0.39 4.64 -12.42
N ASN A 66 -0.85 4.22 -12.19
CA ASN A 66 -1.93 4.35 -13.18
C ASN A 66 -2.90 5.46 -12.85
N LEU A 67 -2.80 6.07 -11.66
CA LEU A 67 -3.72 7.10 -11.19
C LEU A 67 -3.72 8.29 -12.14
N ARG A 68 -4.92 8.72 -12.50
CA ARG A 68 -5.15 9.84 -13.40
C ARG A 68 -5.81 10.99 -12.65
N TRP A 69 -5.66 12.21 -13.15
CA TRP A 69 -6.30 13.39 -12.58
C TRP A 69 -7.82 13.28 -12.55
N GLN A 70 -8.43 12.73 -13.60
CA GLN A 70 -9.88 12.52 -13.69
C GLN A 70 -10.42 11.45 -12.72
N ASP A 71 -9.55 10.71 -12.05
CA ASP A 71 -9.94 9.75 -11.02
C ASP A 71 -10.04 10.42 -9.63
N THR A 72 -9.63 11.71 -9.51
CA THR A 72 -9.64 12.47 -8.27
C THR A 72 -10.73 13.54 -8.32
N ASP A 73 -11.68 13.46 -7.40
CA ASP A 73 -12.72 14.46 -7.19
C ASP A 73 -12.30 15.33 -5.98
N PHE A 74 -11.87 16.55 -6.28
CA PHE A 74 -11.41 17.50 -5.25
C PHE A 74 -12.56 18.15 -4.47
N GLU A 75 -13.76 18.26 -5.06
CA GLU A 75 -14.92 18.83 -4.37
C GLU A 75 -15.47 17.85 -3.34
N ARG A 76 -15.50 16.56 -3.67
CA ARG A 76 -15.94 15.49 -2.78
C ARG A 76 -14.83 14.91 -1.92
N GLU A 77 -13.61 15.40 -2.09
CA GLU A 77 -12.40 14.90 -1.40
C GLU A 77 -12.21 13.38 -1.52
N VAL A 78 -12.38 12.81 -2.72
CA VAL A 78 -12.27 11.37 -2.94
C VAL A 78 -11.44 11.02 -4.18
N ILE A 79 -10.94 9.79 -4.19
CA ILE A 79 -10.23 9.15 -5.31
C ILE A 79 -11.01 7.91 -5.73
N HIS A 80 -11.43 7.85 -6.99
CA HIS A 80 -12.10 6.72 -7.61
C HIS A 80 -11.08 5.76 -8.21
N LEU A 81 -10.97 4.57 -7.65
CA LEU A 81 -10.03 3.56 -8.13
C LEU A 81 -10.76 2.54 -9.01
N LYS A 82 -10.53 2.67 -10.30
CA LYS A 82 -10.97 1.69 -11.30
C LYS A 82 -9.96 0.56 -11.34
N THR A 83 -10.43 -0.66 -11.14
CA THR A 83 -9.54 -1.81 -11.10
C THR A 83 -9.46 -2.52 -12.45
N ALA A 84 -8.29 -3.14 -12.70
CA ALA A 84 -8.13 -4.05 -13.82
C ALA A 84 -9.03 -5.29 -13.62
N LYS A 85 -9.37 -5.95 -14.74
CA LYS A 85 -10.25 -7.14 -14.86
C LYS A 85 -10.44 -7.95 -13.57
N GLY A 86 -11.66 -7.90 -12.99
CA GLY A 86 -12.11 -8.81 -11.91
C GLY A 86 -11.96 -8.31 -10.45
N GLU A 87 -11.52 -7.11 -10.22
CA GLU A 87 -11.57 -6.48 -8.89
C GLU A 87 -12.71 -5.45 -8.84
N LYS A 88 -13.31 -5.23 -7.66
CA LYS A 88 -14.36 -4.23 -7.48
C LYS A 88 -13.77 -2.82 -7.49
N GLU A 89 -14.43 -1.89 -8.17
CA GLU A 89 -14.15 -0.46 -8.04
C GLU A 89 -14.31 -0.05 -6.57
N ARG A 90 -13.48 0.89 -6.14
CA ARG A 90 -13.58 1.44 -4.79
C ARG A 90 -13.25 2.92 -4.76
N VAL A 91 -13.79 3.58 -3.75
CA VAL A 91 -13.54 4.99 -3.46
C VAL A 91 -12.68 5.09 -2.21
N ILE A 92 -11.71 5.99 -2.23
CA ILE A 92 -10.85 6.31 -1.09
C ILE A 92 -10.95 7.81 -0.83
N PHE A 93 -10.89 8.23 0.42
CA PHE A 93 -10.83 9.65 0.76
C PHE A 93 -9.51 10.30 0.28
N LEU A 94 -9.58 11.54 -0.14
CA LEU A 94 -8.44 12.37 -0.47
C LEU A 94 -7.96 13.06 0.81
N HIS A 95 -6.88 12.54 1.39
CA HIS A 95 -6.31 13.12 2.62
C HIS A 95 -5.74 14.53 2.36
N LYS A 96 -5.99 15.51 3.25
CA LYS A 96 -5.58 16.91 3.11
C LYS A 96 -4.09 17.11 2.78
N ASN A 97 -3.20 16.30 3.35
CA ASN A 97 -1.77 16.39 3.04
C ASN A 97 -1.44 15.90 1.61
N LEU A 98 -2.18 14.92 1.08
CA LEU A 98 -2.04 14.50 -0.31
C LEU A 98 -2.61 15.57 -1.25
N GLU A 99 -3.77 16.11 -0.94
CA GLU A 99 -4.40 17.21 -1.68
C GLU A 99 -3.46 18.41 -1.83
N LYS A 100 -2.88 18.91 -0.74
CA LYS A 100 -1.88 20.00 -0.75
C LYS A 100 -0.70 19.70 -1.67
N LEU A 101 -0.20 18.46 -1.68
CA LEU A 101 0.91 18.07 -2.57
C LEU A 101 0.48 18.03 -4.03
N LEU A 102 -0.75 17.63 -4.33
CA LEU A 102 -1.29 17.63 -5.68
C LEU A 102 -1.54 19.05 -6.19
N ASP A 103 -2.03 19.94 -5.33
CA ASP A 103 -2.22 21.36 -5.62
C ASP A 103 -0.86 22.02 -5.94
N MET A 104 0.14 21.84 -5.09
CA MET A 104 1.51 22.32 -5.33
C MET A 104 2.12 21.78 -6.63
N TYR A 105 1.73 20.57 -7.04
CA TYR A 105 2.22 19.95 -8.28
C TYR A 105 1.52 20.50 -9.52
N GLY A 106 0.37 21.15 -9.35
CA GLY A 106 -0.47 21.72 -10.40
C GLY A 106 -1.50 20.74 -10.91
N ILE A 107 -2.73 20.94 -10.47
CA ILE A 107 -3.90 20.13 -10.85
C ILE A 107 -4.17 20.25 -12.34
N ARG A 108 -4.46 19.13 -12.99
CA ARG A 108 -4.76 19.05 -14.42
C ARG A 108 -6.11 18.41 -14.67
N ARG A 109 -6.74 18.73 -15.79
CA ARG A 109 -8.05 18.16 -16.15
C ARG A 109 -8.01 16.67 -16.49
N SER A 110 -6.88 16.16 -17.01
CA SER A 110 -6.74 14.77 -17.44
C SER A 110 -5.30 14.31 -17.49
N GLY A 111 -5.09 13.02 -17.72
CA GLY A 111 -3.78 12.40 -17.85
C GLY A 111 -3.30 11.75 -16.57
N LEU A 112 -2.12 11.12 -16.59
CA LEU A 112 -1.51 10.50 -15.41
C LEU A 112 -1.06 11.59 -14.42
N ILE A 113 -1.28 11.37 -13.12
CA ILE A 113 -0.77 12.26 -12.07
C ILE A 113 0.77 12.20 -12.06
N LEU A 114 1.34 10.99 -12.13
CA LEU A 114 2.78 10.80 -12.08
C LEU A 114 3.34 10.40 -13.45
N THR A 115 4.19 11.28 -13.99
CA THR A 115 4.94 11.01 -15.21
C THR A 115 6.43 11.25 -14.99
N SER A 116 7.27 10.47 -15.67
CA SER A 116 8.70 10.69 -15.74
C SER A 116 9.01 12.03 -16.44
N GLU A 117 10.26 12.48 -16.42
CA GLU A 117 10.70 13.68 -17.15
C GLU A 117 10.43 13.59 -18.66
N ARG A 118 10.46 12.38 -19.21
CA ARG A 118 10.12 12.10 -20.62
C ARG A 118 8.61 11.97 -20.88
N GLY A 119 7.75 12.37 -19.93
CA GLY A 119 6.28 12.26 -20.05
C GLY A 119 5.72 10.83 -19.99
N ARG A 120 6.55 9.83 -19.77
CA ARG A 120 6.13 8.41 -19.72
C ARG A 120 5.73 8.02 -18.30
N LYS A 121 4.86 7.04 -18.21
CA LYS A 121 4.47 6.39 -16.97
C LYS A 121 5.69 5.83 -16.21
N TYR A 122 5.75 5.99 -14.90
CA TYR A 122 6.79 5.36 -14.08
C TYR A 122 6.73 3.83 -14.18
N ASN A 123 7.89 3.18 -14.20
CA ASN A 123 7.95 1.74 -14.02
C ASN A 123 7.92 1.39 -12.51
N GLU A 124 7.64 0.14 -12.21
CA GLU A 124 7.52 -0.31 -10.80
C GLU A 124 8.82 -0.17 -10.02
N ARG A 125 9.94 -0.49 -10.66
CA ARG A 125 11.27 -0.37 -10.06
C ARG A 125 11.57 1.07 -9.67
N THR A 126 11.16 2.05 -10.48
CA THR A 126 11.35 3.48 -10.18
C THR A 126 10.61 3.84 -8.88
N ILE A 127 9.34 3.47 -8.74
CA ILE A 127 8.56 3.76 -7.53
C ILE A 127 9.16 3.05 -6.31
N GLN A 128 9.54 1.79 -6.45
CA GLN A 128 10.21 1.04 -5.38
C GLN A 128 11.53 1.70 -4.97
N GLN A 129 12.31 2.18 -5.94
CA GLN A 129 13.58 2.85 -5.67
C GLN A 129 13.40 4.22 -4.99
N ILE A 130 12.36 4.98 -5.37
CA ILE A 130 11.98 6.23 -4.69
C ILE A 130 11.74 5.97 -3.21
N VAL A 131 10.89 4.99 -2.88
CA VAL A 131 10.56 4.63 -1.50
C VAL A 131 11.80 4.14 -0.74
N LYS A 132 12.61 3.27 -1.36
CA LYS A 132 13.85 2.76 -0.76
C LYS A 132 14.86 3.88 -0.49
N ASN A 133 15.02 4.82 -1.42
CA ASN A 133 15.94 5.95 -1.26
C ASN A 133 15.47 6.91 -0.16
N ALA A 134 14.16 7.19 -0.07
CA ALA A 134 13.59 7.99 0.99
C ALA A 134 13.83 7.34 2.37
N ALA A 135 13.58 6.04 2.50
CA ALA A 135 13.82 5.30 3.74
C ALA A 135 15.30 5.33 4.18
N ARG A 136 16.22 5.15 3.22
CA ARG A 136 17.67 5.25 3.49
C ARG A 136 18.06 6.64 3.97
N LYS A 137 17.57 7.71 3.31
CA LYS A 137 17.84 9.10 3.70
C LYS A 137 17.25 9.43 5.08
N ALA A 138 16.09 8.86 5.42
CA ALA A 138 15.43 9.02 6.72
C ALA A 138 16.08 8.20 7.83
N GLY A 139 17.15 7.44 7.58
CA GLY A 139 17.82 6.60 8.57
C GLY A 139 16.96 5.41 9.05
N ILE A 140 15.97 4.96 8.25
CA ILE A 140 15.09 3.87 8.64
C ILE A 140 15.76 2.53 8.31
N ARG A 141 16.05 1.74 9.35
CA ARG A 141 16.71 0.43 9.22
C ARG A 141 15.79 -0.68 8.68
N LYS A 142 14.46 -0.50 8.82
CA LYS A 142 13.47 -1.46 8.32
C LYS A 142 13.50 -1.55 6.80
N LYS A 143 13.13 -2.72 6.24
CA LYS A 143 12.94 -2.87 4.79
C LYS A 143 11.65 -2.16 4.36
N VAL A 144 11.78 -0.96 3.81
CA VAL A 144 10.64 -0.15 3.38
C VAL A 144 10.35 -0.33 1.89
N THR A 145 9.10 -0.58 1.57
CA THR A 145 8.57 -0.75 0.22
C THR A 145 7.25 0.02 0.09
N PRO A 146 6.68 0.22 -1.11
CA PRO A 146 5.32 0.76 -1.24
C PRO A 146 4.27 -0.01 -0.44
N HIS A 147 4.40 -1.34 -0.35
CA HIS A 147 3.55 -2.17 0.50
C HIS A 147 3.70 -1.85 1.99
N THR A 148 4.92 -1.57 2.45
CA THR A 148 5.18 -1.14 3.84
C THR A 148 4.42 0.14 4.16
N LEU A 149 4.41 1.13 3.27
CA LEU A 149 3.66 2.38 3.46
C LEU A 149 2.15 2.13 3.51
N ARG A 150 1.63 1.29 2.63
CA ARG A 150 0.22 0.87 2.65
C ARG A 150 -0.14 0.07 3.90
N HIS A 151 0.75 -0.80 4.40
CA HIS A 151 0.55 -1.50 5.68
C HIS A 151 0.50 -0.52 6.85
N SER A 152 1.41 0.48 6.84
CA SER A 152 1.43 1.53 7.87
C SER A 152 0.14 2.37 7.85
N PHE A 153 -0.39 2.71 6.65
CA PHE A 153 -1.70 3.36 6.52
C PHE A 153 -2.81 2.55 7.20
N ALA A 154 -2.90 1.25 6.87
CA ALA A 154 -3.94 0.38 7.42
C ALA A 154 -3.84 0.24 8.94
N THR A 155 -2.61 0.05 9.45
CA THR A 155 -2.36 -0.09 10.89
C THR A 155 -2.67 1.21 11.63
N HIS A 156 -2.24 2.37 11.09
CA HIS A 156 -2.51 3.66 11.73
C HIS A 156 -3.99 4.06 11.70
N LEU A 157 -4.77 3.61 10.70
CA LEU A 157 -6.23 3.78 10.71
C LEU A 157 -6.87 2.92 11.81
N LEU A 158 -6.41 1.67 11.95
CA LEU A 158 -6.91 0.79 12.99
C LEU A 158 -6.57 1.33 14.39
N GLU A 159 -5.34 1.79 14.61
CA GLU A 159 -4.89 2.46 15.83
C GLU A 159 -5.68 3.74 16.15
N ALA A 160 -6.23 4.40 15.12
CA ALA A 160 -7.11 5.55 15.27
C ALA A 160 -8.59 5.17 15.48
N GLY A 161 -8.90 3.89 15.68
CA GLY A 161 -10.25 3.39 15.97
C GLY A 161 -11.13 3.13 14.74
N ALA A 162 -10.56 3.12 13.52
CA ALA A 162 -11.33 2.80 12.33
C ALA A 162 -11.75 1.32 12.31
N ASP A 163 -13.02 1.06 11.99
CA ASP A 163 -13.52 -0.31 11.85
C ASP A 163 -12.76 -1.09 10.76
N ILE A 164 -12.38 -2.33 11.06
CA ILE A 164 -11.61 -3.20 10.16
C ILE A 164 -12.31 -3.46 8.82
N ARG A 165 -13.64 -3.42 8.77
CA ARG A 165 -14.42 -3.59 7.53
C ARG A 165 -14.27 -2.38 6.62
N TYR A 166 -14.25 -1.15 7.18
CA TYR A 166 -13.92 0.04 6.39
C TYR A 166 -12.51 -0.01 5.85
N ILE A 167 -11.53 -0.43 6.65
CA ILE A 167 -10.15 -0.62 6.21
C ILE A 167 -10.09 -1.67 5.08
N GLN A 168 -10.83 -2.78 5.20
CA GLN A 168 -10.95 -3.78 4.14
C GLN A 168 -11.46 -3.17 2.84
N GLN A 169 -12.51 -2.36 2.89
CA GLN A 169 -13.10 -1.69 1.73
C GLN A 169 -12.12 -0.69 1.10
N LEU A 170 -11.51 0.19 1.90
CA LEU A 170 -10.52 1.17 1.46
C LEU A 170 -9.33 0.50 0.76
N LEU A 171 -8.85 -0.62 1.29
CA LEU A 171 -7.75 -1.38 0.70
C LEU A 171 -8.20 -2.25 -0.49
N GLY A 172 -9.48 -2.53 -0.66
CA GLY A 172 -9.99 -3.43 -1.69
C GLY A 172 -9.49 -4.86 -1.51
N HIS A 173 -9.51 -5.35 -0.26
CA HIS A 173 -9.19 -6.74 0.04
C HIS A 173 -10.42 -7.62 -0.18
N LYS A 174 -10.29 -8.68 -0.97
CA LYS A 174 -11.38 -9.64 -1.24
C LYS A 174 -11.81 -10.40 0.02
N SER A 175 -10.90 -10.60 0.96
CA SER A 175 -11.14 -11.34 2.20
C SER A 175 -10.77 -10.50 3.42
N LEU A 176 -11.63 -10.53 4.45
CA LEU A 176 -11.36 -9.89 5.73
C LEU A 176 -10.08 -10.46 6.39
N ARG A 177 -9.79 -11.75 6.19
CA ARG A 177 -8.56 -12.39 6.67
C ARG A 177 -7.30 -11.66 6.24
N THR A 178 -7.28 -11.06 5.04
CA THR A 178 -6.15 -10.26 4.56
C THR A 178 -5.99 -8.96 5.34
N THR A 179 -7.08 -8.43 5.92
CA THR A 179 -7.07 -7.20 6.72
C THR A 179 -6.80 -7.50 8.20
N GLN A 180 -7.18 -8.67 8.69
CA GLN A 180 -6.94 -9.11 10.08
C GLN A 180 -5.46 -9.16 10.47
N ILE A 181 -4.53 -9.23 9.50
CA ILE A 181 -3.10 -9.17 9.80
C ILE A 181 -2.70 -7.86 10.51
N TYR A 182 -3.47 -6.79 10.33
CA TYR A 182 -3.19 -5.49 10.96
C TYR A 182 -3.60 -5.45 12.43
N THR A 183 -4.58 -6.25 12.86
CA THR A 183 -4.96 -6.35 14.28
C THR A 183 -3.83 -6.90 15.15
N HIS A 184 -2.98 -7.76 14.58
CA HIS A 184 -1.82 -8.31 15.28
C HIS A 184 -0.64 -7.32 15.39
N VAL A 185 -0.72 -6.19 14.70
CA VAL A 185 0.36 -5.18 14.65
C VAL A 185 -0.07 -3.87 15.29
N ALA A 186 -1.38 -3.59 15.33
CA ALA A 186 -1.93 -2.43 16.02
C ALA A 186 -1.72 -2.59 17.53
N ASN A 187 -0.87 -1.75 18.10
CA ASN A 187 -0.37 -1.89 19.48
C ASN A 187 -1.31 -1.34 20.57
N GLU A 188 -2.51 -0.83 20.25
CA GLU A 188 -3.39 -0.22 21.26
C GLU A 188 -3.87 -1.22 22.31
N ASP A 189 -4.24 -2.44 21.89
CA ASP A 189 -4.67 -3.45 22.85
C ASP A 189 -3.54 -3.90 23.78
N ILE A 190 -2.29 -3.98 23.26
CA ILE A 190 -1.12 -4.37 24.06
C ILE A 190 -0.73 -3.24 25.04
N LYS A 191 -0.83 -1.98 24.60
CA LYS A 191 -0.58 -0.81 25.49
C LYS A 191 -1.62 -0.70 26.60
N ASN A 192 -2.89 -0.98 26.26
CA ASN A 192 -3.98 -0.98 27.23
C ASN A 192 -3.81 -2.10 28.26
N LEU A 193 -3.33 -3.28 27.85
CA LEU A 193 -3.00 -4.37 28.78
C LEU A 193 -1.87 -3.99 29.74
N ALA A 194 -0.85 -3.25 29.29
CA ALA A 194 0.22 -2.76 30.14
C ALA A 194 -0.25 -1.74 31.20
N ASN A 195 -1.39 -1.07 30.96
CA ASN A 195 -2.00 -0.14 31.92
C ASN A 195 -2.93 -0.83 32.93
N LEU A 196 -3.17 -2.16 32.78
CA LEU A 196 -3.98 -2.95 33.71
C LEU A 196 -3.15 -3.61 34.82
N LEU A 197 -1.82 -3.54 34.73
CA LEU A 197 -0.84 -4.03 35.73
C LEU A 197 -0.20 -2.87 36.46
#